data_2e0063809de5b593a27c75c12403fbab
#
_entry.id   2e0063809de5b593a27c75c12403fbab
#
_cell.length_a   1.000
_cell.length_b   1.000
_cell.length_c   1.000
_cell.angle_alpha   90.00
_cell.angle_beta   90.00
_cell.angle_gamma   90.00
#
_symmetry.space_group_name_H-M   'P 1'
#
loop_
_entity.id
_entity.type
_entity.pdbx_description
1 polymer ?
#
loop_
_entity_poly.entity_id
_entity_poly.type
_entity_poly.pdbx_seq_one_letter_code
_entity_poly.pdbx_strand_id
1 'polypeptide(L)'
;MAFSFLLVVSAYLLALKKTAQEIRMYKNAKLSIQAIEQAPVLLKEYQKELTQLKTLIGEHSGDYKKVDGVFFGLLSQLAEKYKVQIASVEKPIEAKYEHYKIKTYPVTLQGEFVQVLAMVEELESDSRLGKLVSLGFSVKKSKNSKKVLISTLYYKIVSSDEK
;
A
#
# COMPACT_ATOMS: atom_id res chain seq x y z
N MET A 1 -68.25 18.64 16.47
CA MET A 1 -67.95 17.44 15.64
C MET A 1 -66.63 17.58 14.88
N ALA A 2 -66.34 18.67 14.15
CA ALA A 2 -65.10 18.82 13.38
C ALA A 2 -63.81 18.86 14.25
N PHE A 3 -63.88 19.46 15.41
CA PHE A 3 -62.74 19.62 16.33
C PHE A 3 -62.28 18.28 16.93
N SER A 4 -63.18 17.36 17.21
CA SER A 4 -62.90 16.03 17.70
C SER A 4 -62.20 15.17 16.65
N PHE A 5 -62.56 15.31 15.40
CA PHE A 5 -61.95 14.58 14.29
C PHE A 5 -60.50 15.04 14.04
N LEU A 6 -60.24 16.35 14.16
CA LEU A 6 -58.89 16.92 13.99
C LEU A 6 -57.93 16.43 15.08
N LEU A 7 -58.37 16.28 16.32
CA LEU A 7 -57.58 15.73 17.41
C LEU A 7 -57.19 14.27 17.20
N VAL A 8 -58.15 13.44 16.72
CA VAL A 8 -57.86 12.03 16.45
C VAL A 8 -56.87 11.87 15.31
N VAL A 9 -56.99 12.64 14.23
CA VAL A 9 -56.07 12.62 13.11
C VAL A 9 -54.63 13.06 13.53
N SER A 10 -54.53 14.14 14.37
CA SER A 10 -53.24 14.59 14.83
C SER A 10 -52.55 13.58 15.76
N ALA A 11 -53.28 12.90 16.63
CA ALA A 11 -52.77 11.86 17.50
C ALA A 11 -52.29 10.64 16.70
N TYR A 12 -53.04 10.26 15.66
CA TYR A 12 -52.68 9.14 14.74
C TYR A 12 -51.40 9.44 13.95
N LEU A 13 -51.23 10.65 13.43
CA LEU A 13 -50.05 11.08 12.71
C LEU A 13 -48.78 11.12 13.61
N LEU A 14 -48.93 11.55 14.87
CA LEU A 14 -47.84 11.56 15.85
C LEU A 14 -47.42 10.13 16.25
N ALA A 15 -48.39 9.23 16.43
CA ALA A 15 -48.11 7.81 16.72
C ALA A 15 -47.33 7.12 15.57
N LEU A 16 -47.74 7.35 14.32
CA LEU A 16 -47.07 6.79 13.17
C LEU A 16 -45.64 7.30 12.96
N LYS A 17 -45.40 8.61 13.22
CA LYS A 17 -44.03 9.17 13.16
C LYS A 17 -43.11 8.53 14.19
N LYS A 18 -43.59 8.32 15.42
CA LYS A 18 -42.79 7.72 16.49
C LYS A 18 -42.43 6.27 16.17
N THR A 19 -43.37 5.49 15.69
CA THR A 19 -43.17 4.09 15.29
C THR A 19 -42.20 3.99 14.10
N ALA A 20 -42.28 4.88 13.13
CA ALA A 20 -41.37 4.89 11.98
C ALA A 20 -39.92 5.23 12.38
N GLN A 21 -39.72 6.08 13.39
CA GLN A 21 -38.37 6.37 13.92
C GLN A 21 -37.79 5.17 14.66
N GLU A 22 -38.56 4.46 15.46
CA GLU A 22 -38.09 3.27 16.17
C GLU A 22 -37.73 2.13 15.22
N ILE A 23 -38.48 1.93 14.14
CA ILE A 23 -38.16 0.94 13.12
C ILE A 23 -36.84 1.28 12.42
N ARG A 24 -36.57 2.55 12.15
CA ARG A 24 -35.29 2.98 11.55
C ARG A 24 -34.12 2.75 12.50
N MET A 25 -34.26 3.08 13.78
CA MET A 25 -33.22 2.82 14.80
C MET A 25 -32.96 1.32 14.97
N TYR A 26 -34.01 0.50 15.00
CA TYR A 26 -33.87 -0.94 15.06
C TYR A 26 -33.15 -1.54 13.85
N LYS A 27 -33.46 -1.02 12.65
CA LYS A 27 -32.79 -1.46 11.41
C LYS A 27 -31.30 -1.09 11.40
N ASN A 28 -30.97 0.12 11.85
CA ASN A 28 -29.57 0.56 11.96
C ASN A 28 -28.81 -0.21 13.05
N ALA A 29 -29.43 -0.50 14.20
CA ALA A 29 -28.84 -1.32 15.24
C ALA A 29 -28.60 -2.75 14.78
N LYS A 30 -29.53 -3.34 14.02
CA LYS A 30 -29.38 -4.68 13.44
C LYS A 30 -28.22 -4.76 12.43
N LEU A 31 -28.04 -3.73 11.59
CA LEU A 31 -26.91 -3.65 10.66
C LEU A 31 -25.57 -3.51 11.40
N SER A 32 -25.54 -2.76 12.50
CA SER A 32 -24.36 -2.64 13.35
C SER A 32 -24.00 -3.95 14.05
N ILE A 33 -24.99 -4.72 14.50
CA ILE A 33 -24.78 -6.03 15.12
C ILE A 33 -24.25 -7.04 14.09
N GLN A 34 -24.77 -7.05 12.85
CA GLN A 34 -24.26 -7.91 11.79
C GLN A 34 -22.82 -7.57 11.40
N ALA A 35 -22.45 -6.29 11.41
CA ALA A 35 -21.06 -5.87 11.20
C ALA A 35 -20.14 -6.32 12.34
N ILE A 36 -20.63 -6.32 13.58
CA ILE A 36 -19.86 -6.81 14.76
C ILE A 36 -19.73 -8.34 14.74
N GLU A 37 -20.74 -9.07 14.31
CA GLU A 37 -20.67 -10.53 14.17
C GLU A 37 -19.69 -10.99 13.10
N GLN A 38 -19.48 -10.20 12.04
CA GLN A 38 -18.51 -10.48 10.98
C GLN A 38 -17.09 -10.02 11.34
N ALA A 39 -16.94 -9.10 12.31
CA ALA A 39 -15.65 -8.58 12.73
C ALA A 39 -14.65 -9.66 13.17
N PRO A 40 -15.01 -10.70 13.96
CA PRO A 40 -14.05 -11.74 14.37
C PRO A 40 -13.60 -12.63 13.21
N VAL A 41 -14.43 -12.82 12.19
CA VAL A 41 -14.06 -13.57 10.96
C VAL A 41 -13.08 -12.77 10.13
N LEU A 42 -13.37 -11.49 9.91
CA LEU A 42 -12.46 -10.57 9.22
C LEU A 42 -11.12 -10.41 9.96
N LEU A 43 -11.16 -10.27 11.29
CA LEU A 43 -9.95 -10.20 12.10
C LEU A 43 -9.10 -11.47 12.00
N LYS A 44 -9.73 -12.66 11.98
CA LYS A 44 -9.01 -13.92 11.75
C LYS A 44 -8.38 -14.00 10.36
N GLU A 45 -9.07 -13.52 9.35
CA GLU A 45 -8.56 -13.49 7.98
C GLU A 45 -7.38 -12.53 7.85
N TYR A 46 -7.49 -11.31 8.38
CA TYR A 46 -6.37 -10.35 8.44
C TYR A 46 -5.21 -10.85 9.31
N GLN A 47 -5.47 -11.53 10.43
CA GLN A 47 -4.42 -12.15 11.23
C GLN A 47 -3.71 -13.28 10.48
N LYS A 48 -4.44 -14.06 9.68
CA LYS A 48 -3.87 -15.10 8.83
C LYS A 48 -3.00 -14.49 7.72
N GLU A 49 -3.49 -13.45 7.06
CA GLU A 49 -2.67 -12.69 6.07
C GLU A 49 -1.43 -12.05 6.71
N LEU A 50 -1.58 -11.42 7.87
CA LEU A 50 -0.44 -10.87 8.63
C LEU A 50 0.56 -11.95 9.05
N THR A 51 0.08 -13.15 9.42
CA THR A 51 0.97 -14.26 9.78
C THR A 51 1.67 -14.81 8.55
N GLN A 52 0.98 -14.92 7.42
CA GLN A 52 1.59 -15.31 6.14
C GLN A 52 2.60 -14.28 5.65
N LEU A 53 2.28 -12.98 5.77
CA LEU A 53 3.22 -11.90 5.46
C LEU A 53 4.42 -11.90 6.43
N LYS A 54 4.20 -12.17 7.72
CA LYS A 54 5.28 -12.29 8.71
C LYS A 54 6.17 -13.49 8.45
N THR A 55 5.64 -14.64 8.04
CA THR A 55 6.46 -15.80 7.63
C THR A 55 7.25 -15.50 6.37
N LEU A 56 6.64 -14.86 5.38
CA LEU A 56 7.34 -14.43 4.16
C LEU A 56 8.43 -13.37 4.45
N ILE A 57 8.19 -12.46 5.38
CA ILE A 57 9.16 -11.46 5.82
C ILE A 57 10.21 -12.13 6.75
N GLY A 58 9.80 -13.02 7.66
CA GLY A 58 10.66 -13.67 8.65
C GLY A 58 11.66 -14.63 8.03
N GLU A 59 11.31 -15.38 7.00
CA GLU A 59 12.25 -16.25 6.27
C GLU A 59 13.35 -15.46 5.54
N HIS A 60 13.15 -14.17 5.27
CA HIS A 60 14.12 -13.30 4.61
C HIS A 60 14.77 -12.27 5.54
N SER A 61 14.29 -12.14 6.80
CA SER A 61 14.77 -11.13 7.78
C SER A 61 16.10 -11.44 8.46
N GLY A 62 16.73 -12.53 8.14
CA GLY A 62 17.90 -13.02 8.89
C GLY A 62 19.20 -12.25 8.74
N ASP A 63 19.32 -11.32 7.79
CA ASP A 63 20.55 -10.52 7.65
C ASP A 63 20.30 -9.28 6.78
N TYR A 64 20.32 -8.09 7.37
CA TYR A 64 20.13 -6.81 6.65
C TYR A 64 21.10 -6.62 5.48
N LYS A 65 22.33 -7.11 5.62
CA LYS A 65 23.33 -7.08 4.54
C LYS A 65 22.96 -8.01 3.40
N LYS A 66 22.21 -9.08 3.68
CA LYS A 66 21.83 -10.09 2.70
C LYS A 66 20.66 -9.59 1.83
N VAL A 67 19.67 -8.91 2.43
CA VAL A 67 18.54 -8.35 1.69
C VAL A 67 18.98 -7.20 0.77
N ASP A 68 19.82 -6.31 1.28
CA ASP A 68 20.42 -5.23 0.48
C ASP A 68 21.22 -5.82 -0.70
N GLY A 69 22.02 -6.87 -0.46
CA GLY A 69 22.79 -7.56 -1.50
C GLY A 69 21.92 -8.22 -2.57
N VAL A 70 20.82 -8.86 -2.18
CA VAL A 70 19.87 -9.48 -3.10
C VAL A 70 19.18 -8.42 -3.96
N PHE A 71 18.75 -7.32 -3.36
CA PHE A 71 18.13 -6.20 -4.08
C PHE A 71 19.08 -5.62 -5.15
N PHE A 72 20.33 -5.31 -4.77
CA PHE A 72 21.29 -4.78 -5.72
C PHE A 72 21.71 -5.79 -6.79
N GLY A 73 21.77 -7.08 -6.44
CA GLY A 73 22.00 -8.15 -7.41
C GLY A 73 20.90 -8.24 -8.46
N LEU A 74 19.64 -8.23 -8.02
CA LEU A 74 18.49 -8.24 -8.91
C LEU A 74 18.43 -6.97 -9.77
N LEU A 75 18.63 -5.81 -9.15
CA LEU A 75 18.64 -4.52 -9.85
C LEU A 75 19.69 -4.52 -10.98
N SER A 76 20.89 -5.05 -10.73
CA SER A 76 21.96 -5.15 -11.72
C SER A 76 21.61 -6.12 -12.85
N GLN A 77 21.04 -7.28 -12.54
CA GLN A 77 20.59 -8.25 -13.53
C GLN A 77 19.49 -7.69 -14.43
N LEU A 78 18.51 -7.00 -13.86
CA LEU A 78 17.43 -6.38 -14.62
C LEU A 78 17.94 -5.23 -15.48
N ALA A 79 18.87 -4.43 -14.95
CA ALA A 79 19.49 -3.33 -15.71
C ALA A 79 20.23 -3.87 -16.95
N GLU A 80 20.95 -4.95 -16.84
CA GLU A 80 21.62 -5.63 -17.96
C GLU A 80 20.59 -6.20 -18.95
N LYS A 81 19.58 -6.93 -18.46
CA LYS A 81 18.53 -7.55 -19.28
C LYS A 81 17.79 -6.51 -20.14
N TYR A 82 17.44 -5.37 -19.55
CA TYR A 82 16.67 -4.30 -20.23
C TYR A 82 17.54 -3.22 -20.85
N LYS A 83 18.87 -3.38 -20.81
CA LYS A 83 19.84 -2.40 -21.34
C LYS A 83 19.66 -1.00 -20.74
N VAL A 84 19.33 -0.95 -19.47
CA VAL A 84 19.20 0.26 -18.67
C VAL A 84 20.49 0.46 -17.88
N GLN A 85 21.01 1.68 -17.85
CA GLN A 85 22.20 2.01 -17.07
C GLN A 85 21.80 2.49 -15.68
N ILE A 86 22.38 1.93 -14.62
CA ILE A 86 22.30 2.47 -13.26
C ILE A 86 23.28 3.62 -13.17
N ALA A 87 22.77 4.86 -13.15
CA ALA A 87 23.60 6.06 -13.12
C ALA A 87 24.12 6.37 -11.70
N SER A 88 23.28 6.17 -10.68
CA SER A 88 23.67 6.30 -9.27
C SER A 88 22.70 5.57 -8.35
N VAL A 89 23.23 5.16 -7.21
CA VAL A 89 22.44 4.70 -6.06
C VAL A 89 22.84 5.59 -4.89
N GLU A 90 21.88 6.28 -4.32
CA GLU A 90 22.11 7.15 -3.18
C GLU A 90 22.01 6.37 -1.86
N LYS A 91 22.47 7.00 -0.77
CA LYS A 91 22.33 6.42 0.56
C LYS A 91 20.84 6.22 0.88
N PRO A 92 20.47 5.09 1.48
CA PRO A 92 19.08 4.84 1.83
C PRO A 92 18.59 5.85 2.87
N ILE A 93 17.34 6.26 2.70
CA ILE A 93 16.60 7.01 3.71
C ILE A 93 16.05 5.97 4.69
N GLU A 94 16.50 6.05 5.95
CA GLU A 94 16.14 5.09 6.97
C GLU A 94 15.08 5.66 7.92
N ALA A 95 14.02 4.88 8.16
CA ALA A 95 13.02 5.13 9.20
C ALA A 95 12.99 3.91 10.12
N LYS A 96 13.17 4.14 11.43
CA LYS A 96 13.17 3.08 12.43
C LYS A 96 11.91 3.15 13.25
N TYR A 97 11.25 2.01 13.40
CA TYR A 97 10.06 1.79 14.21
C TYR A 97 10.37 0.75 15.29
N GLU A 98 9.46 0.57 16.22
CA GLU A 98 9.68 -0.26 17.42
C GLU A 98 10.05 -1.72 17.08
N HIS A 99 9.48 -2.28 15.99
CA HIS A 99 9.67 -3.68 15.60
C HIS A 99 10.19 -3.89 14.18
N TYR A 100 10.39 -2.81 13.40
CA TYR A 100 10.85 -2.91 12.03
C TYR A 100 11.60 -1.65 11.57
N LYS A 101 12.46 -1.85 10.60
CA LYS A 101 13.23 -0.80 9.94
C LYS A 101 12.82 -0.70 8.48
N ILE A 102 12.57 0.51 8.02
CA ILE A 102 12.30 0.82 6.62
C ILE A 102 13.53 1.48 6.03
N LYS A 103 14.00 0.96 4.90
CA LYS A 103 15.02 1.58 4.07
C LYS A 103 14.41 1.92 2.72
N THR A 104 14.54 3.16 2.29
CA THR A 104 14.12 3.60 0.96
C THR A 104 15.37 3.96 0.16
N TYR A 105 15.60 3.26 -0.94
CA TYR A 105 16.74 3.45 -1.82
C TYR A 105 16.35 4.34 -3.00
N PRO A 106 16.94 5.56 -3.10
CA PRO A 106 16.85 6.37 -4.31
C PRO A 106 17.83 5.80 -5.35
N VAL A 107 17.31 5.36 -6.50
CA VAL A 107 18.12 4.84 -7.60
C VAL A 107 17.85 5.67 -8.84
N THR A 108 18.91 6.14 -9.48
CA THR A 108 18.83 6.89 -10.72
C THR A 108 19.22 5.98 -11.88
N LEU A 109 18.30 5.83 -12.82
CA LEU A 109 18.45 5.02 -14.03
C LEU A 109 18.53 5.92 -15.26
N GLN A 110 19.29 5.46 -16.26
CA GLN A 110 19.39 6.08 -17.57
C GLN A 110 19.08 5.05 -18.64
N GLY A 111 18.12 5.33 -19.51
CA GLY A 111 17.71 4.42 -20.59
C GLY A 111 16.53 4.96 -21.37
N GLU A 112 16.02 4.16 -22.27
CA GLU A 112 14.78 4.48 -22.98
C GLU A 112 13.57 4.27 -22.08
N PHE A 113 12.51 5.06 -22.27
CA PHE A 113 11.32 5.01 -21.43
C PHE A 113 10.72 3.60 -21.31
N VAL A 114 10.57 2.90 -22.44
CA VAL A 114 9.97 1.56 -22.47
C VAL A 114 10.84 0.54 -21.74
N GLN A 115 12.17 0.65 -21.89
CA GLN A 115 13.12 -0.24 -21.22
C GLN A 115 13.11 -0.05 -19.69
N VAL A 116 13.10 1.20 -19.24
CA VAL A 116 13.01 1.51 -17.80
C VAL A 116 11.68 1.04 -17.24
N LEU A 117 10.56 1.24 -17.96
CA LEU A 117 9.25 0.82 -17.50
C LEU A 117 9.14 -0.71 -17.36
N ALA A 118 9.60 -1.45 -18.38
CA ALA A 118 9.62 -2.92 -18.34
C ALA A 118 10.53 -3.47 -17.22
N MET A 119 11.69 -2.84 -17.00
CA MET A 119 12.58 -3.17 -15.90
C MET A 119 11.90 -2.97 -14.54
N VAL A 120 11.21 -1.85 -14.37
CA VAL A 120 10.53 -1.51 -13.10
C VAL A 120 9.34 -2.41 -12.86
N GLU A 121 8.58 -2.77 -13.90
CA GLU A 121 7.47 -3.73 -13.81
C GLU A 121 7.96 -5.10 -13.33
N GLU A 122 9.06 -5.61 -13.90
CA GLU A 122 9.62 -6.88 -13.45
C GLU A 122 10.20 -6.78 -12.03
N LEU A 123 10.83 -5.67 -11.66
CA LEU A 123 11.32 -5.42 -10.30
C LEU A 123 10.16 -5.41 -9.28
N GLU A 124 9.00 -4.86 -9.64
CA GLU A 124 7.82 -4.79 -8.78
C GLU A 124 7.08 -6.12 -8.69
N SER A 125 7.22 -6.99 -9.70
CA SER A 125 6.61 -8.32 -9.71
C SER A 125 7.15 -9.23 -8.59
N ASP A 126 8.39 -9.01 -8.16
CA ASP A 126 8.98 -9.72 -7.01
C ASP A 126 8.74 -8.97 -5.69
N SER A 127 7.51 -9.04 -5.19
CA SER A 127 7.08 -8.38 -3.95
C SER A 127 7.84 -8.82 -2.69
N ARG A 128 8.65 -9.88 -2.75
CA ARG A 128 9.42 -10.41 -1.61
C ARG A 128 10.56 -9.50 -1.18
N LEU A 129 11.09 -8.70 -2.10
CA LEU A 129 12.24 -7.82 -1.83
C LEU A 129 11.84 -6.45 -1.30
N GLY A 130 10.66 -5.97 -1.64
CA GLY A 130 10.21 -4.65 -1.25
C GLY A 130 9.12 -4.11 -2.16
N LYS A 131 8.97 -2.78 -2.18
CA LYS A 131 7.92 -2.12 -2.95
C LYS A 131 8.41 -0.81 -3.57
N LEU A 132 8.03 -0.57 -4.81
CA LEU A 132 8.21 0.73 -5.46
C LEU A 132 7.31 1.78 -4.78
N VAL A 133 7.90 2.88 -4.37
CA VAL A 133 7.19 4.00 -3.74
C VAL A 133 6.87 5.07 -4.78
N SER A 134 7.84 5.36 -5.63
CA SER A 134 7.73 6.43 -6.63
C SER A 134 8.67 6.19 -7.80
N LEU A 135 8.24 6.58 -8.98
CA LEU A 135 9.04 6.59 -10.20
C LEU A 135 8.86 7.94 -10.89
N GLY A 136 9.94 8.70 -10.98
CA GLY A 136 9.96 10.00 -11.65
C GLY A 136 10.78 9.95 -12.93
N PHE A 137 10.35 10.66 -13.97
CA PHE A 137 11.07 10.78 -15.23
C PHE A 137 11.47 12.24 -15.47
N SER A 138 12.70 12.45 -15.91
CA SER A 138 13.23 13.74 -16.29
C SER A 138 14.12 13.64 -17.53
N VAL A 139 14.16 14.68 -18.33
CA VAL A 139 15.02 14.72 -19.51
C VAL A 139 16.16 15.71 -19.25
N LYS A 140 17.39 15.22 -19.28
CA LYS A 140 18.59 16.06 -19.20
C LYS A 140 19.28 16.17 -20.56
N LYS A 141 19.80 17.34 -20.86
CA LYS A 141 20.71 17.52 -22.01
C LYS A 141 22.11 17.08 -21.62
N SER A 142 22.66 16.11 -22.33
CA SER A 142 24.05 15.70 -22.17
C SER A 142 24.98 16.78 -22.77
N LYS A 143 26.27 16.77 -22.41
CA LYS A 143 27.29 17.67 -22.94
C LYS A 143 27.33 17.69 -24.49
N ASN A 144 26.90 16.63 -25.14
CA ASN A 144 26.84 16.50 -26.60
C ASN A 144 25.47 16.89 -27.21
N SER A 145 24.68 17.72 -26.55
CA SER A 145 23.33 18.14 -26.98
C SER A 145 22.31 16.99 -27.15
N LYS A 146 22.66 15.75 -26.87
CA LYS A 146 21.71 14.65 -26.88
C LYS A 146 20.81 14.71 -25.63
N LYS A 147 19.51 14.58 -25.84
CA LYS A 147 18.54 14.44 -24.77
C LYS A 147 18.63 13.02 -24.19
N VAL A 148 18.84 12.90 -22.90
CA VAL A 148 18.91 11.62 -22.20
C VAL A 148 17.78 11.58 -21.18
N LEU A 149 17.01 10.50 -21.20
CA LEU A 149 15.99 10.25 -20.19
C LEU A 149 16.67 9.75 -18.92
N ILE A 150 16.37 10.41 -17.82
CA ILE A 150 16.81 10.02 -16.48
C ILE A 150 15.55 9.69 -15.69
N SER A 151 15.56 8.53 -15.07
CA SER A 151 14.47 8.04 -14.23
C SER A 151 14.97 7.87 -12.82
N THR A 152 14.25 8.43 -11.84
CA THR A 152 14.58 8.24 -10.42
C THR A 152 13.50 7.39 -9.81
N LEU A 153 13.86 6.21 -9.31
CA LEU A 153 12.98 5.31 -8.58
C LEU A 153 13.30 5.34 -7.10
N TYR A 154 12.28 5.26 -6.26
CA TYR A 154 12.37 5.11 -4.82
C TYR A 154 11.83 3.73 -4.45
N TYR A 155 12.75 2.84 -4.04
CA TYR A 155 12.39 1.47 -3.69
C TYR A 155 12.48 1.26 -2.19
N LYS A 156 11.38 0.82 -1.59
CA LYS A 156 11.23 0.64 -0.15
C LYS A 156 11.39 -0.83 0.24
N ILE A 157 12.32 -1.10 1.15
CA ILE A 157 12.55 -2.40 1.76
C ILE A 157 12.18 -2.30 3.24
N VAL A 158 11.41 -3.28 3.72
CA VAL A 158 11.03 -3.40 5.13
C VAL A 158 11.76 -4.61 5.71
N SER A 159 12.41 -4.42 6.83
CA SER A 159 13.12 -5.48 7.55
C SER A 159 12.70 -5.49 9.02
N SER A 160 12.58 -6.67 9.63
CA SER A 160 12.31 -6.77 11.07
C SER A 160 13.57 -6.42 11.86
N ASP A 161 13.42 -5.70 12.97
CA ASP A 161 14.52 -5.38 13.90
C ASP A 161 14.47 -6.45 15.02
N GLU A 162 14.71 -7.73 14.68
CA GLU A 162 14.90 -8.74 15.72
C GLU A 162 16.27 -8.54 16.36
N LYS A 163 16.20 -8.21 17.66
CA LYS A 163 17.37 -8.28 18.56
C LYS A 163 17.58 -9.69 19.02
#